data_faabee2b55664d18b961262abb5bb425
#
_entry.id   faabee2b55664d18b961262abb5bb425
#
_cell.length_a   1.000
_cell.length_b   1.000
_cell.length_c   1.000
_cell.angle_alpha   90.00
_cell.angle_beta   90.00
_cell.angle_gamma   90.00
#
_symmetry.space_group_name_H-M   'P 1'
#
loop_
_entity.id
_entity.type
_entity.pdbx_description
1 polymer ?
#
loop_
_entity_poly.entity_id
_entity_poly.type
_entity_poly.pdbx_seq_one_letter_code
_entity_poly.pdbx_strand_id
1 'polypeptide(L)'
;MSRKKPDLLTQQARLRRKHREKGQVLAIFRKPMRESLTSVLPITAIVLLLCFTVTPVSNNAMMAFLVGSLLLIVGMGLFSLGSEMSMIPLGEAVGKEITRSKKVWIIVAISFLIGVIITVAEPDLQVLASQVPAIENNVIIWSVALGVGVFLVIALLRILLGIPLSYLLIGFYAVVFTLAMFVSPDFWSIAFDSGGVTTGPMTVPFIMALGVGVSAVRNDKHAGGDSFGLVALCSIGPILTVLLLGLLYKPDGSSYTPVTVPDAQDTVEMFRSYTHALPEYFKEILVSLAPIAGFFLIFQLLTRRLNRRQVMSMIVGFLYTYLGLVLFLTGVNVGFMPVGNFLGSSIASLDCDWVLIPIAMIIGYFIVAAEPAVHILNRQVEEITAGSIPASAMNLALSLGVAVSLALAMIRVLTGISIMWFLLPGYALSLALSFVVPKIFTSITFDSGGVASGPMTATFLLPFAMGACDALGGNVVTDAFGVVAMVAMTPLVTIQLLGVSYKRRIKRTAPVAVAEVEEIIELA
;
A
#
# COMPACT_ATOMS: atom_id res chain seq x y z
N MET A 1 28.20 -45.68 -36.31
CA MET A 1 28.12 -44.77 -35.11
C MET A 1 26.89 -45.17 -34.29
N SER A 2 27.11 -45.94 -33.23
CA SER A 2 26.06 -46.44 -32.32
C SER A 2 25.68 -45.37 -31.31
N ARG A 3 24.45 -44.79 -31.41
CA ARG A 3 23.88 -43.92 -30.37
C ARG A 3 23.54 -44.77 -29.14
N LYS A 4 24.39 -44.73 -28.10
CA LYS A 4 24.06 -45.30 -26.79
C LYS A 4 22.75 -44.69 -26.28
N LYS A 5 21.74 -45.54 -26.05
CA LYS A 5 20.49 -45.14 -25.36
C LYS A 5 20.88 -44.63 -23.93
N PRO A 6 20.34 -43.52 -23.48
CA PRO A 6 20.62 -43.02 -22.13
C PRO A 6 20.14 -44.06 -21.11
N ASP A 7 20.98 -44.33 -20.12
CA ASP A 7 20.78 -45.28 -19.04
C ASP A 7 19.47 -44.93 -18.27
N LEU A 8 18.68 -45.94 -17.91
CA LEU A 8 17.40 -45.83 -17.19
C LEU A 8 17.53 -44.98 -15.91
N LEU A 9 18.68 -45.05 -15.23
CA LEU A 9 18.98 -44.22 -14.05
C LEU A 9 19.09 -42.73 -14.39
N THR A 10 19.65 -42.40 -15.55
CA THR A 10 19.74 -41.02 -16.05
C THR A 10 18.39 -40.48 -16.46
N GLN A 11 17.50 -41.30 -17.01
CA GLN A 11 16.13 -40.92 -17.31
C GLN A 11 15.28 -40.69 -16.04
N GLN A 12 15.40 -41.57 -15.05
CA GLN A 12 14.72 -41.40 -13.76
C GLN A 12 15.24 -40.18 -12.99
N ALA A 13 16.52 -39.90 -12.98
CA ALA A 13 17.10 -38.70 -12.39
C ALA A 13 16.59 -37.41 -13.09
N ARG A 14 16.49 -37.40 -14.42
CA ARG A 14 15.93 -36.30 -15.19
C ARG A 14 14.43 -36.10 -14.92
N LEU A 15 13.65 -37.17 -14.78
CA LEU A 15 12.22 -37.10 -14.43
C LEU A 15 12.02 -36.59 -13.00
N ARG A 16 12.80 -37.07 -12.03
CA ARG A 16 12.74 -36.55 -10.65
C ARG A 16 13.15 -35.08 -10.56
N ARG A 17 14.17 -34.67 -11.32
CA ARG A 17 14.57 -33.26 -11.41
C ARG A 17 13.49 -32.39 -12.04
N LYS A 18 12.86 -32.82 -13.13
CA LYS A 18 11.70 -32.14 -13.75
C LYS A 18 10.49 -32.05 -12.80
N HIS A 19 10.20 -33.09 -12.03
CA HIS A 19 9.12 -33.06 -11.03
C HIS A 19 9.43 -32.10 -9.88
N ARG A 20 10.68 -32.07 -9.44
CA ARG A 20 11.15 -31.15 -8.38
C ARG A 20 11.13 -29.70 -8.87
N GLU A 21 11.56 -29.45 -10.11
CA GLU A 21 11.50 -28.12 -10.74
C GLU A 21 10.04 -27.66 -10.95
N LYS A 22 9.15 -28.55 -11.41
CA LYS A 22 7.70 -28.25 -11.51
C LYS A 22 7.07 -27.97 -10.14
N GLY A 23 7.43 -28.74 -9.12
CA GLY A 23 6.94 -28.51 -7.75
C GLY A 23 7.42 -27.18 -7.18
N GLN A 24 8.65 -26.78 -7.45
CA GLN A 24 9.20 -25.48 -7.04
C GLN A 24 8.52 -24.31 -7.78
N VAL A 25 8.31 -24.44 -9.10
CA VAL A 25 7.59 -23.43 -9.89
C VAL A 25 6.16 -23.29 -9.39
N LEU A 26 5.46 -24.40 -9.15
CA LEU A 26 4.09 -24.37 -8.62
C LEU A 26 4.01 -23.71 -7.23
N ALA A 27 5.03 -23.95 -6.38
CA ALA A 27 5.12 -23.33 -5.05
C ALA A 27 5.31 -21.81 -5.11
N ILE A 28 6.10 -21.32 -6.09
CA ILE A 28 6.33 -19.89 -6.32
C ILE A 28 5.02 -19.18 -6.67
N PHE A 29 4.19 -19.78 -7.54
CA PHE A 29 2.87 -19.22 -7.91
C PHE A 29 1.82 -19.34 -6.81
N ARG A 30 1.87 -20.44 -6.03
CA ARG A 30 0.83 -20.77 -5.04
C ARG A 30 0.73 -19.74 -3.92
N LYS A 31 1.87 -19.19 -3.46
CA LYS A 31 1.88 -18.25 -2.34
C LYS A 31 1.22 -16.91 -2.69
N PRO A 32 1.66 -16.16 -3.76
CA PRO A 32 1.03 -14.89 -4.13
C PRO A 32 -0.45 -15.05 -4.52
N MET A 33 -0.80 -16.14 -5.22
CA MET A 33 -2.18 -16.41 -5.59
C MET A 33 -3.08 -16.69 -4.37
N ARG A 34 -2.56 -17.40 -3.37
CA ARG A 34 -3.27 -17.62 -2.11
C ARG A 34 -3.44 -16.30 -1.34
N GLU A 35 -2.42 -15.47 -1.28
CA GLU A 35 -2.47 -14.16 -0.64
C GLU A 35 -3.54 -13.29 -1.30
N SER A 36 -3.56 -13.19 -2.62
CA SER A 36 -4.59 -12.45 -3.36
C SER A 36 -6.00 -12.99 -3.14
N LEU A 37 -6.15 -14.31 -3.14
CA LEU A 37 -7.44 -14.96 -2.85
C LEU A 37 -7.93 -14.61 -1.43
N THR A 38 -7.04 -14.68 -0.44
CA THR A 38 -7.40 -14.36 0.95
C THR A 38 -7.69 -12.88 1.17
N SER A 39 -7.15 -12.00 0.32
CA SER A 39 -7.42 -10.56 0.35
C SER A 39 -8.78 -10.19 -0.24
N VAL A 40 -9.09 -10.72 -1.41
CA VAL A 40 -10.29 -10.32 -2.17
C VAL A 40 -11.54 -11.10 -1.74
N LEU A 41 -11.40 -12.37 -1.39
CA LEU A 41 -12.54 -13.26 -1.11
C LEU A 41 -13.40 -12.80 0.07
N PRO A 42 -12.86 -12.32 1.22
CA PRO A 42 -13.68 -11.83 2.31
C PRO A 42 -14.55 -10.63 1.90
N ILE A 43 -13.99 -9.69 1.14
CA ILE A 43 -14.73 -8.53 0.64
C ILE A 43 -15.81 -8.97 -0.32
N THR A 44 -15.46 -9.86 -1.27
CA THR A 44 -16.42 -10.43 -2.20
C THR A 44 -17.57 -11.12 -1.46
N ALA A 45 -17.27 -11.89 -0.42
CA ALA A 45 -18.31 -12.57 0.39
C ALA A 45 -19.21 -11.57 1.14
N ILE A 46 -18.63 -10.51 1.73
CA ILE A 46 -19.39 -9.46 2.41
C ILE A 46 -20.29 -8.72 1.41
N VAL A 47 -19.76 -8.33 0.26
CA VAL A 47 -20.53 -7.66 -0.79
C VAL A 47 -21.67 -8.54 -1.27
N LEU A 48 -21.43 -9.82 -1.53
CA LEU A 48 -22.47 -10.76 -1.92
C LEU A 48 -23.55 -10.88 -0.82
N LEU A 49 -23.15 -10.99 0.44
CA LEU A 49 -24.09 -11.03 1.56
C LEU A 49 -24.97 -9.78 1.59
N LEU A 50 -24.37 -8.58 1.43
CA LEU A 50 -25.12 -7.33 1.39
C LEU A 50 -26.07 -7.26 0.20
N CYS A 51 -25.64 -7.71 -0.97
CA CYS A 51 -26.47 -7.74 -2.18
C CYS A 51 -27.69 -8.67 -2.06
N PHE A 52 -27.57 -9.75 -1.30
CA PHE A 52 -28.69 -10.68 -1.07
C PHE A 52 -29.58 -10.33 0.12
N THR A 53 -29.14 -9.44 1.01
CA THR A 53 -29.87 -9.16 2.26
C THR A 53 -30.34 -7.71 2.39
N VAL A 54 -29.49 -6.75 2.10
CA VAL A 54 -29.71 -5.32 2.42
C VAL A 54 -29.94 -4.48 1.16
N THR A 55 -29.11 -4.68 0.14
CA THR A 55 -29.10 -3.85 -1.07
C THR A 55 -29.24 -4.73 -2.32
N PRO A 56 -30.45 -4.99 -2.80
CA PRO A 56 -30.62 -5.77 -4.02
C PRO A 56 -29.98 -5.04 -5.21
N VAL A 57 -29.09 -5.75 -5.90
CA VAL A 57 -28.39 -5.25 -7.10
C VAL A 57 -28.95 -5.89 -8.37
N SER A 58 -28.79 -5.19 -9.48
CA SER A 58 -29.11 -5.77 -10.79
C SER A 58 -28.19 -6.96 -11.12
N ASN A 59 -28.67 -7.87 -11.94
CA ASN A 59 -27.86 -9.00 -12.41
C ASN A 59 -26.57 -8.54 -13.09
N ASN A 60 -26.59 -7.39 -13.76
CA ASN A 60 -25.43 -6.79 -14.41
C ASN A 60 -24.37 -6.36 -13.41
N ALA A 61 -24.77 -5.67 -12.35
CA ALA A 61 -23.87 -5.25 -11.28
C ALA A 61 -23.23 -6.46 -10.59
N MET A 62 -24.02 -7.49 -10.30
CA MET A 62 -23.53 -8.75 -9.71
C MET A 62 -22.52 -9.45 -10.62
N MET A 63 -22.82 -9.53 -11.92
CA MET A 63 -21.93 -10.14 -12.91
C MET A 63 -20.64 -9.33 -13.05
N ALA A 64 -20.73 -8.00 -13.18
CA ALA A 64 -19.59 -7.11 -13.23
C ALA A 64 -18.69 -7.31 -11.99
N PHE A 65 -19.27 -7.33 -10.81
CA PHE A 65 -18.52 -7.51 -9.57
C PHE A 65 -17.81 -8.87 -9.50
N LEU A 66 -18.47 -9.97 -9.88
CA LEU A 66 -17.87 -11.31 -9.82
C LEU A 66 -16.73 -11.46 -10.82
N VAL A 67 -16.91 -10.98 -12.06
CA VAL A 67 -15.84 -11.00 -13.08
C VAL A 67 -14.70 -10.07 -12.65
N GLY A 68 -15.02 -8.88 -12.16
CA GLY A 68 -14.06 -7.93 -11.60
C GLY A 68 -13.25 -8.53 -10.45
N SER A 69 -13.91 -9.20 -9.50
CA SER A 69 -13.25 -9.88 -8.38
C SER A 69 -12.30 -11.00 -8.85
N LEU A 70 -12.68 -11.76 -9.87
CA LEU A 70 -11.83 -12.79 -10.46
C LEU A 70 -10.58 -12.18 -11.10
N LEU A 71 -10.75 -11.13 -11.91
CA LEU A 71 -9.64 -10.41 -12.54
C LEU A 71 -8.73 -9.77 -11.49
N LEU A 72 -9.31 -9.25 -10.40
CA LEU A 72 -8.59 -8.68 -9.27
C LEU A 72 -7.71 -9.74 -8.58
N ILE A 73 -8.25 -10.93 -8.28
CA ILE A 73 -7.51 -12.03 -7.66
C ILE A 73 -6.33 -12.45 -8.53
N VAL A 74 -6.58 -12.70 -9.81
CA VAL A 74 -5.54 -13.13 -10.76
C VAL A 74 -4.52 -12.01 -10.99
N GLY A 75 -5.00 -10.78 -11.20
CA GLY A 75 -4.18 -9.60 -11.42
C GLY A 75 -3.26 -9.31 -10.24
N MET A 76 -3.80 -9.28 -9.03
CA MET A 76 -3.06 -9.03 -7.80
C MET A 76 -2.03 -10.15 -7.51
N GLY A 77 -2.37 -11.41 -7.79
CA GLY A 77 -1.45 -12.54 -7.62
C GLY A 77 -0.27 -12.49 -8.59
N LEU A 78 -0.50 -12.19 -9.86
CA LEU A 78 0.56 -12.01 -10.85
C LEU A 78 1.41 -10.78 -10.54
N PHE A 79 0.78 -9.69 -10.18
CA PHE A 79 1.43 -8.45 -9.82
C PHE A 79 2.34 -8.61 -8.58
N SER A 80 1.85 -9.23 -7.50
CA SER A 80 2.64 -9.51 -6.29
C SER A 80 3.85 -10.38 -6.61
N LEU A 81 3.67 -11.46 -7.39
CA LEU A 81 4.75 -12.30 -7.86
C LEU A 81 5.78 -11.52 -8.69
N GLY A 82 5.29 -10.67 -9.60
CA GLY A 82 6.14 -9.84 -10.44
C GLY A 82 6.96 -8.85 -9.63
N SER A 83 6.34 -8.21 -8.65
CA SER A 83 7.00 -7.27 -7.74
C SER A 83 8.09 -7.95 -6.88
N GLU A 84 7.80 -9.12 -6.30
CA GLU A 84 8.80 -9.92 -5.57
C GLU A 84 9.99 -10.31 -6.46
N MET A 85 9.76 -10.61 -7.74
CA MET A 85 10.81 -11.04 -8.67
C MET A 85 11.61 -9.88 -9.27
N SER A 86 11.07 -8.68 -9.35
CA SER A 86 11.69 -7.52 -10.01
C SER A 86 11.99 -6.37 -9.06
N MET A 87 10.98 -5.86 -8.31
CA MET A 87 11.12 -4.63 -7.52
C MET A 87 12.02 -4.80 -6.31
N ILE A 88 11.85 -5.87 -5.54
CA ILE A 88 12.66 -6.14 -4.33
C ILE A 88 14.14 -6.31 -4.70
N PRO A 89 14.53 -7.20 -5.64
CA PRO A 89 15.95 -7.34 -6.01
C PRO A 89 16.55 -6.07 -6.62
N LEU A 90 15.74 -5.29 -7.37
CA LEU A 90 16.18 -4.02 -7.91
C LEU A 90 16.44 -3.00 -6.80
N GLY A 91 15.52 -2.84 -5.85
CA GLY A 91 15.66 -1.94 -4.71
C GLY A 91 16.92 -2.24 -3.89
N GLU A 92 17.15 -3.52 -3.54
CA GLU A 92 18.37 -3.94 -2.82
C GLU A 92 19.65 -3.65 -3.62
N ALA A 93 19.67 -3.98 -4.91
CA ALA A 93 20.85 -3.79 -5.75
C ALA A 93 21.20 -2.31 -5.87
N VAL A 94 20.19 -1.47 -6.08
CA VAL A 94 20.34 -0.03 -6.17
C VAL A 94 20.79 0.55 -4.84
N GLY A 95 20.18 0.17 -3.73
CA GLY A 95 20.55 0.62 -2.38
C GLY A 95 22.02 0.34 -2.05
N LYS A 96 22.48 -0.88 -2.35
CA LYS A 96 23.88 -1.28 -2.17
C LYS A 96 24.84 -0.45 -3.04
N GLU A 97 24.48 -0.17 -4.30
CA GLU A 97 25.35 0.55 -5.22
C GLU A 97 25.40 2.06 -4.93
N ILE A 98 24.26 2.65 -4.57
CA ILE A 98 24.16 4.05 -4.14
C ILE A 98 25.09 4.30 -2.95
N THR A 99 25.04 3.45 -1.93
CA THR A 99 25.86 3.60 -0.72
C THR A 99 27.34 3.39 -0.99
N ARG A 100 27.70 2.50 -1.90
CA ARG A 100 29.09 2.28 -2.32
C ARG A 100 29.73 3.46 -3.01
N SER A 101 28.94 4.28 -3.70
CA SER A 101 29.46 5.43 -4.46
C SER A 101 30.12 6.49 -3.57
N LYS A 102 29.73 6.57 -2.27
CA LYS A 102 30.19 7.57 -1.28
C LYS A 102 30.02 9.02 -1.73
N LYS A 103 29.38 9.28 -2.87
CA LYS A 103 29.16 10.62 -3.42
C LYS A 103 27.71 11.04 -3.14
N VAL A 104 27.54 12.02 -2.26
CA VAL A 104 26.20 12.49 -1.83
C VAL A 104 25.33 12.92 -3.01
N TRP A 105 25.88 13.62 -4.00
CA TRP A 105 25.12 14.07 -5.17
C TRP A 105 24.54 12.89 -6.01
N ILE A 106 25.28 11.77 -6.10
CA ILE A 106 24.79 10.54 -6.78
C ILE A 106 23.64 9.95 -5.98
N ILE A 107 23.77 9.91 -4.66
CA ILE A 107 22.70 9.42 -3.77
C ILE A 107 21.45 10.27 -3.98
N VAL A 108 21.57 11.59 -3.94
CA VAL A 108 20.48 12.53 -4.15
C VAL A 108 19.82 12.35 -5.52
N ALA A 109 20.62 12.36 -6.60
CA ALA A 109 20.09 12.29 -7.96
C ALA A 109 19.38 10.95 -8.25
N ILE A 110 20.00 9.83 -7.87
CA ILE A 110 19.42 8.51 -8.12
C ILE A 110 18.19 8.29 -7.25
N SER A 111 18.23 8.67 -5.98
CA SER A 111 17.09 8.51 -5.06
C SER A 111 15.88 9.34 -5.51
N PHE A 112 16.11 10.60 -5.91
CA PHE A 112 15.07 11.44 -6.46
C PHE A 112 14.44 10.84 -7.72
N LEU A 113 15.27 10.45 -8.69
CA LEU A 113 14.81 9.86 -9.95
C LEU A 113 13.99 8.59 -9.71
N ILE A 114 14.48 7.71 -8.85
CA ILE A 114 13.80 6.47 -8.52
C ILE A 114 12.49 6.73 -7.79
N GLY A 115 12.48 7.64 -6.81
CA GLY A 115 11.26 8.01 -6.08
C GLY A 115 10.17 8.50 -7.03
N VAL A 116 10.52 9.34 -7.99
CA VAL A 116 9.59 9.81 -9.03
C VAL A 116 9.10 8.65 -9.91
N ILE A 117 10.03 7.87 -10.46
CA ILE A 117 9.72 6.81 -11.43
C ILE A 117 8.82 5.73 -10.80
N ILE A 118 9.11 5.29 -9.57
CA ILE A 118 8.32 4.23 -8.94
C ILE A 118 6.93 4.70 -8.56
N THR A 119 6.81 5.97 -8.18
CA THR A 119 5.52 6.55 -7.80
C THR A 119 4.60 6.77 -9.00
N VAL A 120 5.15 7.20 -10.14
CA VAL A 120 4.36 7.30 -11.39
C VAL A 120 3.81 5.93 -11.81
N ALA A 121 4.53 4.86 -11.51
CA ALA A 121 4.09 3.49 -11.83
C ALA A 121 3.13 2.90 -10.79
N GLU A 122 2.82 3.60 -9.68
CA GLU A 122 1.96 3.07 -8.61
C GLU A 122 0.49 3.04 -9.05
N PRO A 123 -0.16 1.85 -9.11
CA PRO A 123 -1.52 1.72 -9.60
C PRO A 123 -2.55 2.40 -8.70
N ASP A 124 -2.34 2.38 -7.39
CA ASP A 124 -3.28 3.00 -6.44
C ASP A 124 -3.33 4.52 -6.62
N LEU A 125 -2.20 5.14 -6.99
CA LEU A 125 -2.16 6.56 -7.33
C LEU A 125 -2.94 6.88 -8.61
N GLN A 126 -2.88 6.01 -9.61
CA GLN A 126 -3.65 6.18 -10.84
C GLN A 126 -5.16 6.08 -10.57
N VAL A 127 -5.56 5.11 -9.73
CA VAL A 127 -6.95 4.97 -9.29
C VAL A 127 -7.42 6.21 -8.51
N LEU A 128 -6.63 6.70 -7.55
CA LEU A 128 -6.97 7.93 -6.82
C LEU A 128 -7.10 9.13 -7.78
N ALA A 129 -6.14 9.32 -8.67
CA ALA A 129 -6.13 10.44 -9.61
C ALA A 129 -7.39 10.44 -10.50
N SER A 130 -7.83 9.26 -10.96
CA SER A 130 -9.05 9.11 -11.77
C SER A 130 -10.34 9.44 -11.01
N GLN A 131 -10.32 9.39 -9.68
CA GLN A 131 -11.48 9.67 -8.82
C GLN A 131 -11.58 11.14 -8.39
N VAL A 132 -10.50 11.93 -8.52
CA VAL A 132 -10.50 13.35 -8.12
C VAL A 132 -11.16 14.19 -9.20
N PRO A 133 -12.34 14.79 -8.93
CA PRO A 133 -12.95 15.71 -9.88
C PRO A 133 -12.13 17.00 -9.94
N ALA A 134 -12.18 17.70 -11.05
CA ALA A 134 -11.62 19.05 -11.21
C ALA A 134 -10.08 19.18 -11.28
N ILE A 135 -9.32 18.11 -11.16
CA ILE A 135 -7.86 18.14 -11.35
C ILE A 135 -7.48 17.08 -12.39
N GLU A 136 -6.70 17.48 -13.37
CA GLU A 136 -6.22 16.56 -14.40
C GLU A 136 -5.35 15.46 -13.77
N ASN A 137 -5.61 14.18 -14.12
CA ASN A 137 -4.93 13.01 -13.54
C ASN A 137 -3.40 13.15 -13.56
N ASN A 138 -2.84 13.61 -14.68
CA ASN A 138 -1.40 13.81 -14.82
C ASN A 138 -0.84 14.83 -13.84
N VAL A 139 -1.59 15.89 -13.53
CA VAL A 139 -1.14 16.94 -12.59
C VAL A 139 -1.01 16.35 -11.18
N ILE A 140 -1.99 15.56 -10.75
CA ILE A 140 -1.94 14.87 -9.44
C ILE A 140 -0.77 13.87 -9.42
N ILE A 141 -0.68 12.99 -10.42
CA ILE A 141 0.35 11.94 -10.48
C ILE A 141 1.76 12.54 -10.41
N TRP A 142 2.04 13.57 -11.23
CA TRP A 142 3.37 14.21 -11.22
C TRP A 142 3.65 15.00 -9.95
N SER A 143 2.66 15.69 -9.38
CA SER A 143 2.82 16.42 -8.13
C SER A 143 3.18 15.47 -6.98
N VAL A 144 2.44 14.38 -6.88
CA VAL A 144 2.68 13.34 -5.89
C VAL A 144 4.03 12.66 -6.09
N ALA A 145 4.38 12.29 -7.32
CA ALA A 145 5.65 11.65 -7.65
C ALA A 145 6.86 12.53 -7.31
N LEU A 146 6.78 13.83 -7.58
CA LEU A 146 7.81 14.78 -7.19
C LEU A 146 7.96 14.85 -5.66
N GLY A 147 6.84 14.82 -4.93
CA GLY A 147 6.82 14.77 -3.47
C GLY A 147 7.56 13.55 -2.93
N VAL A 148 7.23 12.36 -3.42
CA VAL A 148 7.92 11.12 -3.04
C VAL A 148 9.40 11.17 -3.40
N GLY A 149 9.75 11.68 -4.59
CA GLY A 149 11.15 11.81 -5.03
C GLY A 149 11.98 12.63 -4.05
N VAL A 150 11.49 13.81 -3.67
CA VAL A 150 12.16 14.68 -2.68
C VAL A 150 12.27 14.01 -1.32
N PHE A 151 11.18 13.41 -0.84
CA PHE A 151 11.16 12.81 0.49
C PHE A 151 11.91 11.49 0.58
N LEU A 152 12.05 10.74 -0.52
CA LEU A 152 12.95 9.58 -0.58
C LEU A 152 14.42 10.02 -0.43
N VAL A 153 14.82 11.14 -1.03
CA VAL A 153 16.15 11.73 -0.81
C VAL A 153 16.35 12.07 0.68
N ILE A 154 15.40 12.77 1.28
CA ILE A 154 15.45 13.14 2.71
C ILE A 154 15.54 11.89 3.59
N ALA A 155 14.74 10.85 3.27
CA ALA A 155 14.70 9.60 4.01
C ALA A 155 16.04 8.84 3.94
N LEU A 156 16.70 8.79 2.78
CA LEU A 156 18.00 8.16 2.65
C LEU A 156 19.12 8.99 3.28
N LEU A 157 19.09 10.31 3.12
CA LEU A 157 20.05 11.20 3.81
C LEU A 157 19.91 11.10 5.32
N ARG A 158 18.69 10.98 5.86
CA ARG A 158 18.45 10.72 7.28
C ARG A 158 19.22 9.48 7.77
N ILE A 159 19.13 8.36 7.02
CA ILE A 159 19.84 7.12 7.39
C ILE A 159 21.36 7.37 7.42
N LEU A 160 21.89 8.05 6.41
CA LEU A 160 23.33 8.31 6.30
C LEU A 160 23.84 9.27 7.38
N LEU A 161 23.04 10.26 7.75
CA LEU A 161 23.39 11.28 8.76
C LEU A 161 23.03 10.84 10.19
N GLY A 162 22.29 9.72 10.35
CA GLY A 162 21.88 9.22 11.67
C GLY A 162 20.84 10.11 12.38
N ILE A 163 20.03 10.87 11.63
CA ILE A 163 19.02 11.78 12.19
C ILE A 163 17.83 10.98 12.73
N PRO A 164 17.39 11.21 13.98
CA PRO A 164 16.23 10.54 14.54
C PRO A 164 14.95 10.87 13.76
N LEU A 165 14.19 9.83 13.40
CA LEU A 165 12.95 9.96 12.61
C LEU A 165 11.92 10.86 13.26
N SER A 166 11.73 10.75 14.59
CA SER A 166 10.71 11.49 15.33
C SER A 166 10.81 13.00 15.15
N TYR A 167 12.02 13.57 15.12
CA TYR A 167 12.20 15.01 14.91
C TYR A 167 11.80 15.45 13.50
N LEU A 168 12.11 14.64 12.49
CA LEU A 168 11.73 14.93 11.11
C LEU A 168 10.20 14.84 10.94
N LEU A 169 9.57 13.82 11.54
CA LEU A 169 8.12 13.68 11.51
C LEU A 169 7.42 14.89 12.16
N ILE A 170 7.86 15.31 13.35
CA ILE A 170 7.29 16.48 14.03
C ILE A 170 7.45 17.73 13.18
N GLY A 171 8.66 17.97 12.66
CA GLY A 171 8.94 19.14 11.84
C GLY A 171 8.08 19.18 10.56
N PHE A 172 8.03 18.06 9.83
CA PHE A 172 7.27 18.01 8.57
C PHE A 172 5.76 18.02 8.80
N TYR A 173 5.21 17.33 9.81
CA TYR A 173 3.78 17.43 10.11
C TYR A 173 3.39 18.82 10.60
N ALA A 174 4.26 19.51 11.36
CA ALA A 174 4.03 20.92 11.68
C ALA A 174 3.94 21.79 10.43
N VAL A 175 4.81 21.58 9.44
CA VAL A 175 4.74 22.26 8.14
C VAL A 175 3.46 21.88 7.39
N VAL A 176 3.08 20.59 7.32
CA VAL A 176 1.86 20.11 6.68
C VAL A 176 0.62 20.81 7.25
N PHE A 177 0.44 20.78 8.57
CA PHE A 177 -0.74 21.40 9.20
C PHE A 177 -0.73 22.93 9.10
N THR A 178 0.45 23.56 9.17
CA THR A 178 0.58 25.00 8.94
C THR A 178 0.20 25.36 7.51
N LEU A 179 0.71 24.61 6.51
CA LEU A 179 0.39 24.84 5.11
C LEU A 179 -1.11 24.62 4.82
N ALA A 180 -1.71 23.60 5.43
CA ALA A 180 -3.13 23.32 5.29
C ALA A 180 -4.03 24.50 5.71
N MET A 181 -3.59 25.34 6.67
CA MET A 181 -4.34 26.52 7.07
C MET A 181 -4.47 27.59 5.97
N PHE A 182 -3.62 27.57 4.96
CA PHE A 182 -3.62 28.51 3.84
C PHE A 182 -4.25 27.93 2.55
N VAL A 183 -4.65 26.67 2.58
CA VAL A 183 -5.19 25.93 1.42
C VAL A 183 -6.69 25.72 1.59
N SER A 184 -7.46 25.73 0.47
CA SER A 184 -8.90 25.43 0.50
C SER A 184 -9.18 24.07 1.12
N PRO A 185 -10.25 23.91 1.91
CA PRO A 185 -10.68 22.63 2.49
C PRO A 185 -10.84 21.49 1.46
N ASP A 186 -11.16 21.80 0.22
CA ASP A 186 -11.31 20.81 -0.87
C ASP A 186 -10.02 20.03 -1.12
N PHE A 187 -8.85 20.65 -0.92
CA PHE A 187 -7.56 20.00 -1.09
C PHE A 187 -7.07 19.20 0.13
N TRP A 188 -7.63 19.42 1.33
CA TRP A 188 -7.16 18.74 2.53
C TRP A 188 -7.33 17.23 2.42
N SER A 189 -8.54 16.79 2.11
CA SER A 189 -8.86 15.36 2.00
C SER A 189 -8.04 14.69 0.91
N ILE A 190 -7.94 15.30 -0.27
CA ILE A 190 -7.15 14.78 -1.41
C ILE A 190 -5.67 14.73 -1.07
N ALA A 191 -5.13 15.77 -0.43
CA ALA A 191 -3.72 15.82 -0.05
C ALA A 191 -3.34 14.71 0.93
N PHE A 192 -4.13 14.54 1.98
CA PHE A 192 -3.86 13.48 2.96
C PHE A 192 -4.11 12.07 2.40
N ASP A 193 -5.12 11.88 1.53
CA ASP A 193 -5.34 10.62 0.83
C ASP A 193 -4.16 10.28 -0.09
N SER A 194 -3.60 11.27 -0.79
CA SER A 194 -2.44 11.06 -1.65
C SER A 194 -1.23 10.52 -0.89
N GLY A 195 -1.04 10.94 0.37
CA GLY A 195 0.01 10.41 1.24
C GLY A 195 -0.17 8.93 1.59
N GLY A 196 -1.41 8.47 1.73
CA GLY A 196 -1.72 7.06 1.97
C GLY A 196 -1.58 6.20 0.70
N VAL A 197 -2.10 6.67 -0.41
CA VAL A 197 -2.16 5.92 -1.68
C VAL A 197 -0.78 5.71 -2.32
N THR A 198 0.16 6.63 -2.12
CA THR A 198 1.51 6.51 -2.70
C THR A 198 2.36 5.41 -2.11
N THR A 199 1.95 4.83 -1.00
CA THR A 199 2.62 3.73 -0.34
C THR A 199 1.91 2.41 -0.61
N GLY A 200 1.68 2.13 -1.88
CA GLY A 200 1.00 0.95 -2.38
C GLY A 200 1.93 -0.25 -2.65
N PRO A 201 1.39 -1.27 -3.33
CA PRO A 201 2.03 -2.57 -3.46
C PRO A 201 3.31 -2.61 -4.31
N MET A 202 3.62 -1.56 -5.10
CA MET A 202 4.91 -1.44 -5.80
C MET A 202 5.93 -0.64 -4.99
N THR A 203 5.49 0.49 -4.50
CA THR A 203 6.37 1.49 -3.87
C THR A 203 6.91 0.98 -2.54
N VAL A 204 6.08 0.38 -1.68
CA VAL A 204 6.49 -0.11 -0.36
C VAL A 204 7.58 -1.19 -0.43
N PRO A 205 7.40 -2.32 -1.15
CA PRO A 205 8.43 -3.35 -1.21
C PRO A 205 9.76 -2.83 -1.77
N PHE A 206 9.70 -1.94 -2.76
CA PHE A 206 10.89 -1.34 -3.36
C PHE A 206 11.62 -0.41 -2.38
N ILE A 207 10.91 0.53 -1.75
CA ILE A 207 11.51 1.49 -0.80
C ILE A 207 12.09 0.75 0.41
N MET A 208 11.40 -0.26 0.93
CA MET A 208 11.90 -1.09 2.03
C MET A 208 13.15 -1.87 1.62
N ALA A 209 13.16 -2.48 0.43
CA ALA A 209 14.33 -3.17 -0.10
C ALA A 209 15.51 -2.22 -0.35
N LEU A 210 15.23 -1.00 -0.83
CA LEU A 210 16.22 0.07 -0.97
C LEU A 210 16.85 0.42 0.41
N GLY A 211 16.02 0.58 1.44
CA GLY A 211 16.45 0.84 2.80
C GLY A 211 17.33 -0.27 3.37
N VAL A 212 16.93 -1.53 3.19
CA VAL A 212 17.74 -2.70 3.55
C VAL A 212 19.07 -2.69 2.79
N GLY A 213 19.06 -2.38 1.49
CA GLY A 213 20.26 -2.28 0.67
C GLY A 213 21.23 -1.20 1.17
N VAL A 214 20.71 -0.05 1.56
CA VAL A 214 21.50 1.06 2.13
C VAL A 214 22.04 0.70 3.52
N SER A 215 21.21 0.14 4.38
CA SER A 215 21.58 -0.25 5.75
C SER A 215 22.62 -1.38 5.78
N ALA A 216 22.59 -2.31 4.82
CA ALA A 216 23.51 -3.45 4.73
C ALA A 216 24.98 -3.04 4.51
N VAL A 217 25.25 -1.81 4.07
CA VAL A 217 26.61 -1.28 3.90
C VAL A 217 27.13 -0.62 5.19
N ARG A 218 26.22 -0.28 6.13
CA ARG A 218 26.56 0.25 7.45
C ARG A 218 26.81 -0.89 8.43
N ASN A 219 27.97 -0.88 9.09
CA ASN A 219 28.38 -1.92 10.06
C ASN A 219 28.05 -1.54 11.52
N ASP A 220 27.03 -0.69 11.77
CA ASP A 220 26.66 -0.31 13.12
C ASP A 220 25.48 -1.12 13.68
N LYS A 221 25.39 -1.20 15.02
CA LYS A 221 24.38 -1.98 15.73
C LYS A 221 22.94 -1.50 15.53
N HIS A 222 22.75 -0.32 14.94
CA HIS A 222 21.44 0.33 14.72
C HIS A 222 20.95 0.22 13.28
N ALA A 223 21.79 -0.30 12.36
CA ALA A 223 21.48 -0.38 10.92
C ALA A 223 20.16 -1.08 10.59
N GLY A 224 19.81 -2.15 11.32
CA GLY A 224 18.54 -2.87 11.11
C GLY A 224 17.30 -2.06 11.48
N GLY A 225 17.37 -1.22 12.52
CA GLY A 225 16.26 -0.36 12.93
C GLY A 225 16.11 0.89 12.04
N ASP A 226 17.20 1.36 11.46
CA ASP A 226 17.22 2.55 10.60
C ASP A 226 16.63 2.30 9.19
N SER A 227 16.47 1.04 8.78
CA SER A 227 15.80 0.68 7.52
C SER A 227 14.31 1.00 7.52
N PHE A 228 13.68 1.16 8.68
CA PHE A 228 12.31 1.63 8.83
C PHE A 228 12.21 3.15 8.85
N GLY A 229 11.02 3.66 8.55
CA GLY A 229 10.71 5.09 8.52
C GLY A 229 10.96 5.74 7.15
N LEU A 230 11.32 4.96 6.13
CA LEU A 230 11.45 5.44 4.76
C LEU A 230 10.08 5.68 4.14
N VAL A 231 9.18 4.71 4.29
CA VAL A 231 7.79 4.79 3.79
C VAL A 231 7.07 5.94 4.47
N ALA A 232 7.24 6.10 5.78
CA ALA A 232 6.69 7.19 6.57
C ALA A 232 7.05 8.58 6.01
N LEU A 233 8.31 8.81 5.69
CA LEU A 233 8.74 10.09 5.11
C LEU A 233 8.22 10.24 3.68
N CYS A 234 8.25 9.18 2.87
CA CYS A 234 7.72 9.20 1.51
C CYS A 234 6.21 9.50 1.45
N SER A 235 5.44 9.19 2.50
CA SER A 235 4.01 9.55 2.60
C SER A 235 3.79 11.05 2.84
N ILE A 236 4.72 11.74 3.48
CA ILE A 236 4.58 13.19 3.77
C ILE A 236 4.79 14.03 2.51
N GLY A 237 5.68 13.58 1.63
CA GLY A 237 5.97 14.28 0.37
C GLY A 237 4.73 14.61 -0.45
N PRO A 238 3.93 13.60 -0.83
CA PRO A 238 2.65 13.77 -1.50
C PRO A 238 1.71 14.75 -0.83
N ILE A 239 1.54 14.65 0.49
CA ILE A 239 0.68 15.56 1.25
C ILE A 239 1.11 17.01 1.01
N LEU A 240 2.41 17.29 1.17
CA LEU A 240 2.95 18.63 0.98
C LEU A 240 2.82 19.12 -0.46
N THR A 241 3.12 18.27 -1.45
CA THR A 241 3.07 18.70 -2.85
C THR A 241 1.63 18.92 -3.33
N VAL A 242 0.66 18.12 -2.86
CA VAL A 242 -0.77 18.34 -3.20
C VAL A 242 -1.32 19.56 -2.45
N LEU A 243 -0.90 19.83 -1.22
CA LEU A 243 -1.24 21.10 -0.55
C LEU A 243 -0.64 22.30 -1.29
N LEU A 244 0.62 22.22 -1.74
CA LEU A 244 1.23 23.27 -2.57
C LEU A 244 0.50 23.43 -3.90
N LEU A 245 0.07 22.32 -4.52
CA LEU A 245 -0.77 22.37 -5.70
C LEU A 245 -2.07 23.14 -5.43
N GLY A 246 -2.71 22.91 -4.28
CA GLY A 246 -3.92 23.61 -3.86
C GLY A 246 -3.76 25.13 -3.63
N LEU A 247 -2.53 25.63 -3.44
CA LEU A 247 -2.26 27.08 -3.43
C LEU A 247 -2.17 27.68 -4.84
N LEU A 248 -1.72 26.87 -5.81
CA LEU A 248 -1.40 27.35 -7.16
C LEU A 248 -2.51 27.05 -8.16
N TYR A 249 -3.21 25.95 -7.95
CA TYR A 249 -4.24 25.43 -8.85
C TYR A 249 -5.62 25.81 -8.36
N LYS A 250 -6.40 26.46 -9.22
CA LYS A 250 -7.80 26.74 -8.97
C LYS A 250 -8.62 25.72 -9.75
N PRO A 251 -9.32 24.80 -9.07
CA PRO A 251 -10.14 23.82 -9.76
C PRO A 251 -11.26 24.54 -10.53
N ASP A 252 -11.41 24.18 -11.81
CA ASP A 252 -12.59 24.54 -12.58
C ASP A 252 -13.75 23.74 -11.98
N GLY A 253 -14.76 24.37 -11.42
CA GLY A 253 -15.85 23.78 -10.60
C GLY A 253 -16.58 22.59 -11.25
N SER A 254 -15.85 21.53 -11.58
CA SER A 254 -16.37 20.26 -12.10
C SER A 254 -17.06 19.50 -10.97
N SER A 255 -18.30 19.10 -11.21
CA SER A 255 -19.05 18.25 -10.30
C SER A 255 -18.56 16.81 -10.36
N TYR A 256 -18.61 16.13 -9.22
CA TYR A 256 -18.40 14.68 -9.17
C TYR A 256 -19.40 13.96 -10.08
N THR A 257 -18.90 13.06 -10.91
CA THR A 257 -19.73 12.15 -11.71
C THR A 257 -19.57 10.73 -11.14
N PRO A 258 -20.65 10.12 -10.61
CA PRO A 258 -20.59 8.78 -10.07
C PRO A 258 -20.08 7.77 -11.10
N VAL A 259 -19.21 6.88 -10.68
CA VAL A 259 -18.79 5.74 -11.51
C VAL A 259 -19.95 4.74 -11.53
N THR A 260 -20.54 4.56 -12.70
CA THR A 260 -21.72 3.70 -12.88
C THR A 260 -21.32 2.28 -13.29
N VAL A 261 -22.13 1.32 -12.86
CA VAL A 261 -22.01 -0.07 -13.35
C VAL A 261 -22.31 -0.09 -14.86
N PRO A 262 -21.54 -0.86 -15.65
CA PRO A 262 -21.82 -1.01 -17.07
C PRO A 262 -23.27 -1.45 -17.34
N ASP A 263 -23.95 -0.75 -18.22
CA ASP A 263 -25.30 -1.13 -18.65
C ASP A 263 -25.20 -2.21 -19.72
N ALA A 264 -25.24 -3.46 -19.28
CA ALA A 264 -25.13 -4.64 -20.14
C ALA A 264 -26.43 -5.44 -20.04
N GLN A 265 -27.04 -5.77 -21.18
CA GLN A 265 -28.30 -6.53 -21.20
C GLN A 265 -28.08 -8.04 -21.07
N ASP A 266 -26.88 -8.50 -21.43
CA ASP A 266 -26.50 -9.91 -21.35
C ASP A 266 -25.03 -10.13 -20.97
N THR A 267 -24.66 -11.40 -20.80
CA THR A 267 -23.30 -11.82 -20.44
C THR A 267 -22.27 -11.49 -21.52
N VAL A 268 -22.66 -11.41 -22.79
CA VAL A 268 -21.78 -11.07 -23.92
C VAL A 268 -21.45 -9.59 -23.91
N GLU A 269 -22.43 -8.74 -23.66
CA GLU A 269 -22.21 -7.30 -23.49
C GLU A 269 -21.33 -7.00 -22.27
N MET A 270 -21.57 -7.70 -21.16
CA MET A 270 -20.70 -7.60 -20.00
C MET A 270 -19.25 -7.98 -20.32
N PHE A 271 -19.06 -9.10 -21.03
CA PHE A 271 -17.72 -9.51 -21.47
C PHE A 271 -17.09 -8.50 -22.43
N ARG A 272 -17.88 -7.86 -23.30
CA ARG A 272 -17.41 -6.79 -24.18
C ARG A 272 -16.92 -5.58 -23.37
N SER A 273 -17.61 -5.18 -22.31
CA SER A 273 -17.19 -4.05 -21.46
C SER A 273 -15.77 -4.28 -20.92
N TYR A 274 -15.46 -5.50 -20.45
CA TYR A 274 -14.11 -5.86 -20.03
C TYR A 274 -13.09 -5.89 -21.19
N THR A 275 -13.46 -6.46 -22.33
CA THR A 275 -12.56 -6.55 -23.48
C THR A 275 -12.30 -5.20 -24.14
N HIS A 276 -13.23 -4.26 -24.07
CA HIS A 276 -13.03 -2.88 -24.53
C HIS A 276 -12.12 -2.07 -23.59
N ALA A 277 -12.18 -2.30 -22.30
CA ALA A 277 -11.31 -1.63 -21.32
C ALA A 277 -9.86 -2.15 -21.37
N LEU A 278 -9.65 -3.44 -21.68
CA LEU A 278 -8.31 -4.04 -21.69
C LEU A 278 -7.26 -3.29 -22.53
N PRO A 279 -7.51 -2.91 -23.80
CA PRO A 279 -6.51 -2.23 -24.63
C PRO A 279 -6.05 -0.88 -24.05
N GLU A 280 -6.95 -0.16 -23.37
CA GLU A 280 -6.66 1.09 -22.72
C GLU A 280 -5.67 0.86 -21.57
N TYR A 281 -5.96 -0.08 -20.66
CA TYR A 281 -5.07 -0.42 -19.56
C TYR A 281 -3.76 -1.06 -20.02
N PHE A 282 -3.76 -1.82 -21.13
CA PHE A 282 -2.50 -2.28 -21.73
C PHE A 282 -1.59 -1.12 -22.11
N LYS A 283 -2.12 -0.07 -22.71
CA LYS A 283 -1.34 1.12 -23.08
C LYS A 283 -0.92 1.93 -21.86
N GLU A 284 -1.84 2.18 -20.95
CA GLU A 284 -1.62 2.97 -19.73
C GLU A 284 -0.51 2.37 -18.87
N ILE A 285 -0.61 1.06 -18.56
CA ILE A 285 0.40 0.37 -17.73
C ILE A 285 1.73 0.23 -18.45
N LEU A 286 1.74 0.08 -19.79
CA LEU A 286 3.00 0.08 -20.54
C LEU A 286 3.74 1.42 -20.38
N VAL A 287 3.02 2.52 -20.49
CA VAL A 287 3.58 3.87 -20.32
C VAL A 287 4.07 4.08 -18.88
N SER A 288 3.30 3.65 -17.88
CA SER A 288 3.64 3.80 -16.46
C SER A 288 4.83 2.94 -16.04
N LEU A 289 4.97 1.71 -16.56
CA LEU A 289 6.09 0.81 -16.24
C LEU A 289 7.35 1.07 -17.07
N ALA A 290 7.24 1.69 -18.25
CA ALA A 290 8.38 1.93 -19.13
C ALA A 290 9.53 2.68 -18.45
N PRO A 291 9.32 3.74 -17.64
CA PRO A 291 10.41 4.45 -16.95
C PRO A 291 11.20 3.55 -15.99
N ILE A 292 10.51 2.70 -15.20
CA ILE A 292 11.21 1.81 -14.25
C ILE A 292 11.93 0.67 -14.96
N ALA A 293 11.34 0.12 -16.02
CA ALA A 293 12.02 -0.87 -16.87
C ALA A 293 13.25 -0.26 -17.58
N GLY A 294 13.12 0.96 -18.09
CA GLY A 294 14.24 1.74 -18.67
C GLY A 294 15.34 2.00 -17.64
N PHE A 295 14.97 2.44 -16.43
CA PHE A 295 15.92 2.61 -15.33
C PHE A 295 16.65 1.29 -15.01
N PHE A 296 15.95 0.18 -14.91
CA PHE A 296 16.56 -1.13 -14.67
C PHE A 296 17.58 -1.49 -15.75
N LEU A 297 17.26 -1.29 -17.03
CA LEU A 297 18.17 -1.57 -18.14
C LEU A 297 19.41 -0.68 -18.07
N ILE A 298 19.26 0.62 -17.84
CA ILE A 298 20.37 1.58 -17.70
C ILE A 298 21.23 1.20 -16.49
N PHE A 299 20.61 0.91 -15.34
CA PHE A 299 21.31 0.47 -14.13
C PHE A 299 22.15 -0.78 -14.39
N GLN A 300 21.58 -1.80 -15.05
CA GLN A 300 22.30 -3.03 -15.37
C GLN A 300 23.44 -2.83 -16.38
N LEU A 301 23.24 -1.97 -17.39
CA LEU A 301 24.29 -1.65 -18.37
C LEU A 301 25.49 -0.95 -17.73
N LEU A 302 25.22 -0.02 -16.81
CA LEU A 302 26.25 0.77 -16.13
C LEU A 302 26.98 -0.03 -15.06
N THR A 303 26.24 -0.79 -14.24
CA THR A 303 26.82 -1.48 -13.07
C THR A 303 27.28 -2.91 -13.36
N ARG A 304 26.58 -3.62 -14.25
CA ARG A 304 26.80 -5.04 -14.58
C ARG A 304 26.88 -5.95 -13.35
N ARG A 305 26.19 -5.59 -12.27
CA ARG A 305 26.25 -6.29 -10.97
C ARG A 305 25.38 -7.55 -10.94
N LEU A 306 24.29 -7.57 -11.71
CA LEU A 306 23.37 -8.70 -11.75
C LEU A 306 23.84 -9.74 -12.77
N ASN A 307 23.78 -11.00 -12.38
CA ASN A 307 24.09 -12.09 -13.28
C ASN A 307 22.93 -12.36 -14.27
N ARG A 308 23.19 -13.10 -15.35
CA ARG A 308 22.19 -13.36 -16.41
C ARG A 308 20.89 -13.99 -15.87
N ARG A 309 20.97 -14.84 -14.83
CA ARG A 309 19.80 -15.49 -14.25
C ARG A 309 18.94 -14.49 -13.48
N GLN A 310 19.56 -13.59 -12.71
CA GLN A 310 18.87 -12.52 -11.99
C GLN A 310 18.20 -11.55 -12.97
N VAL A 311 18.93 -11.12 -14.01
CA VAL A 311 18.36 -10.25 -15.07
C VAL A 311 17.16 -10.91 -15.73
N MET A 312 17.25 -12.19 -16.12
CA MET A 312 16.14 -12.91 -16.73
C MET A 312 14.95 -13.05 -15.77
N SER A 313 15.20 -13.35 -14.49
CA SER A 313 14.17 -13.40 -13.46
C SER A 313 13.43 -12.06 -13.31
N MET A 314 14.18 -10.95 -13.33
CA MET A 314 13.60 -9.61 -13.22
C MET A 314 12.79 -9.23 -14.45
N ILE A 315 13.25 -9.56 -15.67
CA ILE A 315 12.48 -9.33 -16.91
C ILE A 315 11.16 -10.10 -16.87
N VAL A 316 11.20 -11.37 -16.44
CA VAL A 316 9.97 -12.17 -16.26
C VAL A 316 9.09 -11.57 -15.16
N GLY A 317 9.71 -11.07 -14.08
CA GLY A 317 9.02 -10.33 -13.01
C GLY A 317 8.29 -9.09 -13.54
N PHE A 318 8.95 -8.26 -14.36
CA PHE A 318 8.32 -7.11 -15.02
C PHE A 318 7.14 -7.51 -15.90
N LEU A 319 7.25 -8.64 -16.63
CA LEU A 319 6.13 -9.14 -17.44
C LEU A 319 4.95 -9.55 -16.57
N TYR A 320 5.19 -10.25 -15.45
CA TYR A 320 4.12 -10.60 -14.51
C TYR A 320 3.50 -9.36 -13.86
N THR A 321 4.31 -8.37 -13.47
CA THR A 321 3.84 -7.08 -12.96
C THR A 321 2.94 -6.41 -13.99
N TYR A 322 3.37 -6.32 -15.24
CA TYR A 322 2.61 -5.70 -16.32
C TYR A 322 1.25 -6.37 -16.54
N LEU A 323 1.25 -7.68 -16.77
CA LEU A 323 0.01 -8.43 -16.99
C LEU A 323 -0.90 -8.40 -15.75
N GLY A 324 -0.30 -8.50 -14.56
CA GLY A 324 -1.02 -8.42 -13.30
C GLY A 324 -1.73 -7.08 -13.11
N LEU A 325 -1.06 -5.97 -13.38
CA LEU A 325 -1.63 -4.63 -13.26
C LEU A 325 -2.74 -4.38 -14.28
N VAL A 326 -2.58 -4.83 -15.52
CA VAL A 326 -3.64 -4.70 -16.54
C VAL A 326 -4.92 -5.40 -16.08
N LEU A 327 -4.81 -6.65 -15.61
CA LEU A 327 -5.97 -7.39 -15.10
C LEU A 327 -6.54 -6.76 -13.84
N PHE A 328 -5.69 -6.31 -12.93
CA PHE A 328 -6.08 -5.63 -11.69
C PHE A 328 -6.90 -4.37 -12.00
N LEU A 329 -6.36 -3.41 -12.77
CA LEU A 329 -7.05 -2.16 -13.08
C LEU A 329 -8.33 -2.39 -13.90
N THR A 330 -8.32 -3.36 -14.83
CA THR A 330 -9.54 -3.72 -15.55
C THR A 330 -10.63 -4.24 -14.59
N GLY A 331 -10.26 -5.13 -13.66
CA GLY A 331 -11.19 -5.67 -12.67
C GLY A 331 -11.73 -4.59 -11.70
N VAL A 332 -10.86 -3.67 -11.29
CA VAL A 332 -11.20 -2.55 -10.42
C VAL A 332 -12.19 -1.61 -11.10
N ASN A 333 -11.79 -1.04 -12.22
CA ASN A 333 -12.53 0.06 -12.83
C ASN A 333 -13.85 -0.37 -13.48
N VAL A 334 -13.93 -1.59 -14.02
CA VAL A 334 -15.16 -2.08 -14.67
C VAL A 334 -16.13 -2.73 -13.68
N GLY A 335 -15.64 -3.35 -12.61
CA GLY A 335 -16.48 -4.13 -11.71
C GLY A 335 -16.46 -3.70 -10.25
N PHE A 336 -15.29 -3.60 -9.66
CA PHE A 336 -15.15 -3.49 -8.21
C PHE A 336 -15.54 -2.09 -7.70
N MET A 337 -14.99 -1.05 -8.30
CA MET A 337 -15.23 0.35 -7.94
C MET A 337 -16.68 0.79 -8.20
N PRO A 338 -17.31 0.49 -9.36
CA PRO A 338 -18.71 0.85 -9.60
C PRO A 338 -19.66 0.21 -8.59
N VAL A 339 -19.43 -1.05 -8.23
CA VAL A 339 -20.28 -1.74 -7.25
C VAL A 339 -20.03 -1.22 -5.82
N GLY A 340 -18.79 -0.87 -5.48
CA GLY A 340 -18.50 -0.18 -4.21
C GLY A 340 -19.30 1.13 -4.08
N ASN A 341 -19.28 1.95 -5.12
CA ASN A 341 -20.04 3.19 -5.18
C ASN A 341 -21.56 2.96 -5.07
N PHE A 342 -22.08 2.00 -5.84
CA PHE A 342 -23.50 1.62 -5.79
C PHE A 342 -23.93 1.13 -4.40
N LEU A 343 -23.13 0.31 -3.74
CA LEU A 343 -23.44 -0.18 -2.39
C LEU A 343 -23.46 0.96 -1.36
N GLY A 344 -22.47 1.85 -1.42
CA GLY A 344 -22.45 3.04 -0.56
C GLY A 344 -23.70 3.88 -0.72
N SER A 345 -24.07 4.20 -1.96
CA SER A 345 -25.27 4.95 -2.31
C SER A 345 -26.54 4.24 -1.86
N SER A 346 -26.66 2.93 -2.10
CA SER A 346 -27.86 2.16 -1.74
C SER A 346 -28.06 2.05 -0.23
N ILE A 347 -26.98 1.84 0.55
CA ILE A 347 -27.06 1.74 2.01
C ILE A 347 -27.36 3.11 2.62
N ALA A 348 -26.78 4.19 2.10
CA ALA A 348 -27.05 5.54 2.55
C ALA A 348 -28.50 6.01 2.29
N SER A 349 -29.14 5.41 1.29
CA SER A 349 -30.55 5.70 0.95
C SER A 349 -31.57 4.92 1.78
N LEU A 350 -31.12 4.07 2.72
CA LEU A 350 -32.03 3.36 3.64
C LEU A 350 -32.57 4.31 4.71
N ASP A 351 -33.75 3.99 5.28
CA ASP A 351 -34.34 4.74 6.40
C ASP A 351 -33.40 4.80 7.64
N CYS A 352 -32.43 3.92 7.73
CA CYS A 352 -31.43 3.80 8.78
C CYS A 352 -30.02 3.95 8.20
N ASP A 353 -29.61 5.15 7.83
CA ASP A 353 -28.32 5.46 7.22
C ASP A 353 -27.10 5.17 8.12
N TRP A 354 -27.29 5.24 9.46
CA TRP A 354 -26.23 4.91 10.43
C TRP A 354 -25.72 3.45 10.34
N VAL A 355 -26.42 2.55 9.63
CA VAL A 355 -25.97 1.18 9.34
C VAL A 355 -24.71 1.16 8.48
N LEU A 356 -24.41 2.24 7.76
CA LEU A 356 -23.11 2.44 7.10
C LEU A 356 -21.92 2.23 8.04
N ILE A 357 -22.04 2.67 9.30
CA ILE A 357 -20.93 2.61 10.27
C ILE A 357 -20.50 1.16 10.57
N PRO A 358 -21.37 0.27 11.09
CA PRO A 358 -20.97 -1.10 11.39
C PRO A 358 -20.59 -1.90 10.13
N ILE A 359 -21.23 -1.64 8.99
CA ILE A 359 -20.86 -2.31 7.73
C ILE A 359 -19.44 -1.92 7.33
N ALA A 360 -19.11 -0.63 7.32
CA ALA A 360 -17.77 -0.17 7.00
C ALA A 360 -16.72 -0.67 7.98
N MET A 361 -17.03 -0.78 9.28
CA MET A 361 -16.13 -1.37 10.28
C MET A 361 -15.79 -2.83 9.93
N ILE A 362 -16.77 -3.63 9.58
CA ILE A 362 -16.58 -5.04 9.23
C ILE A 362 -15.74 -5.13 7.95
N ILE A 363 -16.07 -4.37 6.92
CA ILE A 363 -15.33 -4.33 5.66
C ILE A 363 -13.86 -3.94 5.93
N GLY A 364 -13.62 -2.89 6.70
CA GLY A 364 -12.27 -2.41 6.99
C GLY A 364 -11.43 -3.38 7.80
N TYR A 365 -12.03 -4.07 8.75
CA TYR A 365 -11.34 -5.13 9.50
C TYR A 365 -10.79 -6.20 8.55
N PHE A 366 -11.60 -6.69 7.63
CA PHE A 366 -11.22 -7.75 6.72
C PHE A 366 -10.27 -7.27 5.61
N ILE A 367 -10.43 -6.04 5.12
CA ILE A 367 -9.54 -5.46 4.10
C ILE A 367 -8.08 -5.49 4.59
N VAL A 368 -7.82 -4.96 5.77
CA VAL A 368 -6.46 -4.89 6.30
C VAL A 368 -5.94 -6.24 6.76
N ALA A 369 -6.81 -7.06 7.37
CA ALA A 369 -6.42 -8.43 7.76
C ALA A 369 -5.93 -9.27 6.57
N ALA A 370 -6.38 -8.93 5.37
CA ALA A 370 -6.09 -9.64 4.13
C ALA A 370 -5.02 -8.96 3.25
N GLU A 371 -4.58 -7.75 3.59
CA GLU A 371 -3.66 -6.95 2.77
C GLU A 371 -2.26 -7.59 2.69
N PRO A 372 -1.73 -7.92 1.48
CA PRO A 372 -0.43 -8.58 1.32
C PRO A 372 0.73 -7.76 1.88
N ALA A 373 0.72 -6.44 1.68
CA ALA A 373 1.76 -5.55 2.17
C ALA A 373 1.83 -5.54 3.71
N VAL A 374 0.68 -5.63 4.38
CA VAL A 374 0.57 -5.77 5.84
C VAL A 374 1.21 -7.08 6.32
N HIS A 375 1.01 -8.18 5.60
CA HIS A 375 1.64 -9.46 5.96
C HIS A 375 3.17 -9.41 5.84
N ILE A 376 3.71 -8.75 4.82
CA ILE A 376 5.16 -8.55 4.65
C ILE A 376 5.71 -7.74 5.82
N LEU A 377 5.08 -6.60 6.13
CA LEU A 377 5.48 -5.76 7.25
C LEU A 377 5.45 -6.51 8.59
N ASN A 378 4.36 -7.22 8.87
CA ASN A 378 4.19 -7.97 10.12
C ASN A 378 5.30 -9.02 10.31
N ARG A 379 5.69 -9.73 9.25
CA ARG A 379 6.81 -10.67 9.28
C ARG A 379 8.15 -9.99 9.53
N GLN A 380 8.41 -8.87 8.87
CA GLN A 380 9.64 -8.12 9.07
C GLN A 380 9.76 -7.59 10.50
N VAL A 381 8.65 -7.12 11.08
CA VAL A 381 8.60 -6.69 12.48
C VAL A 381 8.88 -7.87 13.42
N GLU A 382 8.27 -9.02 13.18
CA GLU A 382 8.49 -10.24 13.98
C GLU A 382 9.95 -10.70 13.92
N GLU A 383 10.57 -10.72 12.74
CA GLU A 383 11.98 -11.09 12.53
C GLU A 383 12.93 -10.13 13.25
N ILE A 384 12.74 -8.82 13.11
CA ILE A 384 13.62 -7.79 13.69
C ILE A 384 13.46 -7.71 15.20
N THR A 385 12.26 -7.99 15.71
CA THR A 385 12.01 -8.02 17.15
C THR A 385 12.29 -9.40 17.77
N ALA A 386 12.88 -10.32 17.01
CA ALA A 386 13.15 -11.70 17.42
C ALA A 386 11.91 -12.39 18.04
N GLY A 387 10.74 -12.23 17.43
CA GLY A 387 9.47 -12.80 17.88
C GLY A 387 8.83 -12.11 19.09
N SER A 388 9.43 -11.06 19.62
CA SER A 388 8.88 -10.35 20.78
C SER A 388 7.56 -9.64 20.47
N ILE A 389 7.34 -9.29 19.20
CA ILE A 389 6.07 -8.80 18.68
C ILE A 389 5.62 -9.79 17.60
N PRO A 390 4.66 -10.67 17.93
CA PRO A 390 4.18 -11.65 16.97
C PRO A 390 3.36 -10.96 15.86
N ALA A 391 3.50 -11.46 14.63
CA ALA A 391 2.79 -10.95 13.46
C ALA A 391 1.26 -10.93 13.66
N SER A 392 0.72 -11.87 14.43
CA SER A 392 -0.71 -11.93 14.76
C SER A 392 -1.19 -10.74 15.61
N ALA A 393 -0.38 -10.28 16.57
CA ALA A 393 -0.72 -9.11 17.38
C ALA A 393 -0.67 -7.82 16.57
N MET A 394 0.31 -7.70 15.67
CA MET A 394 0.38 -6.59 14.71
C MET A 394 -0.84 -6.56 13.79
N ASN A 395 -1.18 -7.72 13.20
CA ASN A 395 -2.32 -7.82 12.29
C ASN A 395 -3.63 -7.45 12.99
N LEU A 396 -3.85 -7.93 14.22
CA LEU A 396 -5.04 -7.60 15.01
C LEU A 396 -5.09 -6.09 15.33
N ALA A 397 -3.98 -5.49 15.76
CA ALA A 397 -3.91 -4.07 16.08
C ALA A 397 -4.21 -3.19 14.84
N LEU A 398 -3.67 -3.56 13.69
CA LEU A 398 -3.92 -2.89 12.41
C LEU A 398 -5.40 -3.02 12.00
N SER A 399 -5.94 -4.24 12.00
CA SER A 399 -7.32 -4.51 11.57
C SER A 399 -8.35 -3.80 12.47
N LEU A 400 -8.16 -3.81 13.79
CA LEU A 400 -9.02 -3.07 14.72
C LEU A 400 -8.87 -1.56 14.54
N GLY A 401 -7.64 -1.07 14.32
CA GLY A 401 -7.38 0.33 14.03
C GLY A 401 -8.15 0.81 12.81
N VAL A 402 -8.07 0.08 11.72
CA VAL A 402 -8.76 0.43 10.48
C VAL A 402 -10.29 0.28 10.60
N ALA A 403 -10.78 -0.72 11.32
CA ALA A 403 -12.22 -0.82 11.61
C ALA A 403 -12.74 0.44 12.32
N VAL A 404 -12.03 0.93 13.34
CA VAL A 404 -12.37 2.18 14.04
C VAL A 404 -12.23 3.38 13.09
N SER A 405 -11.20 3.43 12.29
CA SER A 405 -10.99 4.48 11.29
C SER A 405 -12.18 4.62 10.34
N LEU A 406 -12.68 3.49 9.84
CA LEU A 406 -13.82 3.48 8.92
C LEU A 406 -15.13 3.86 9.61
N ALA A 407 -15.31 3.50 10.89
CA ALA A 407 -16.42 4.03 11.67
C ALA A 407 -16.40 5.55 11.71
N LEU A 408 -15.24 6.13 12.02
CA LEU A 408 -15.05 7.58 12.07
C LEU A 408 -15.23 8.23 10.67
N ALA A 409 -14.75 7.57 9.62
CA ALA A 409 -14.94 8.03 8.24
C ALA A 409 -16.43 8.05 7.84
N MET A 410 -17.20 7.02 8.20
CA MET A 410 -18.64 7.00 7.92
C MET A 410 -19.41 8.01 8.78
N ILE A 411 -19.03 8.20 10.04
CA ILE A 411 -19.59 9.30 10.87
C ILE A 411 -19.34 10.64 10.18
N ARG A 412 -18.16 10.84 9.61
CA ARG A 412 -17.84 12.06 8.87
C ARG A 412 -18.71 12.22 7.62
N VAL A 413 -18.89 11.16 6.83
CA VAL A 413 -19.77 11.17 5.65
C VAL A 413 -21.22 11.52 6.04
N LEU A 414 -21.72 10.97 7.15
CA LEU A 414 -23.08 11.22 7.64
C LEU A 414 -23.27 12.63 8.23
N THR A 415 -22.22 13.24 8.79
CA THR A 415 -22.33 14.49 9.55
C THR A 415 -21.71 15.70 8.86
N GLY A 416 -20.91 15.52 7.82
CA GLY A 416 -20.17 16.61 7.15
C GLY A 416 -19.06 17.24 8.02
N ILE A 417 -18.63 16.56 9.11
CA ILE A 417 -17.56 17.09 9.97
C ILE A 417 -16.24 17.14 9.20
N SER A 418 -15.54 18.30 9.30
CA SER A 418 -14.24 18.47 8.63
C SER A 418 -13.23 17.40 9.05
N ILE A 419 -12.47 16.88 8.08
CA ILE A 419 -11.44 15.87 8.28
C ILE A 419 -10.36 16.31 9.28
N MET A 420 -10.10 17.61 9.42
CA MET A 420 -9.09 18.15 10.33
C MET A 420 -9.38 17.85 11.81
N TRP A 421 -10.66 17.69 12.17
CA TRP A 421 -11.03 17.29 13.54
C TRP A 421 -10.62 15.86 13.90
N PHE A 422 -10.35 15.03 12.90
CA PHE A 422 -9.85 13.68 13.09
C PHE A 422 -8.33 13.60 12.89
N LEU A 423 -7.80 14.19 11.80
CA LEU A 423 -6.38 14.10 11.47
C LEU A 423 -5.49 14.84 12.46
N LEU A 424 -5.83 16.07 12.81
CA LEU A 424 -4.97 16.87 13.71
C LEU A 424 -4.80 16.21 15.09
N PRO A 425 -5.86 15.80 15.81
CA PRO A 425 -5.70 15.08 17.07
C PRO A 425 -5.03 13.71 16.91
N GLY A 426 -5.34 12.98 15.84
CA GLY A 426 -4.76 11.66 15.57
C GLY A 426 -3.25 11.71 15.35
N TYR A 427 -2.76 12.61 14.51
CA TYR A 427 -1.33 12.82 14.30
C TYR A 427 -0.66 13.42 15.54
N ALA A 428 -1.29 14.38 16.22
CA ALA A 428 -0.76 14.94 17.47
C ALA A 428 -0.57 13.86 18.55
N LEU A 429 -1.56 12.99 18.73
CA LEU A 429 -1.49 11.84 19.64
C LEU A 429 -0.38 10.88 19.24
N SER A 430 -0.29 10.52 17.95
CA SER A 430 0.74 9.63 17.46
C SER A 430 2.15 10.21 17.65
N LEU A 431 2.35 11.49 17.36
CA LEU A 431 3.63 12.16 17.56
C LEU A 431 3.97 12.26 19.06
N ALA A 432 3.00 12.52 19.94
CA ALA A 432 3.20 12.50 21.39
C ALA A 432 3.59 11.10 21.91
N LEU A 433 2.94 10.06 21.43
CA LEU A 433 3.27 8.67 21.79
C LEU A 433 4.68 8.27 21.34
N SER A 434 5.21 8.86 20.27
CA SER A 434 6.57 8.57 19.76
C SER A 434 7.68 8.86 20.77
N PHE A 435 7.44 9.72 21.78
CA PHE A 435 8.38 9.97 22.88
C PHE A 435 8.30 8.91 23.98
N VAL A 436 7.20 8.15 24.05
CA VAL A 436 6.96 7.17 25.11
C VAL A 436 7.42 5.77 24.68
N VAL A 437 7.25 5.44 23.39
CA VAL A 437 7.60 4.12 22.83
C VAL A 437 9.08 4.03 22.47
N PRO A 438 9.65 2.80 22.33
CA PRO A 438 10.99 2.63 21.76
C PRO A 438 11.07 3.17 20.33
N LYS A 439 12.22 3.74 19.93
CA LYS A 439 12.41 4.39 18.61
C LYS A 439 12.02 3.51 17.41
N ILE A 440 12.30 2.22 17.49
CA ILE A 440 11.92 1.26 16.44
C ILE A 440 10.41 1.19 16.24
N PHE A 441 9.61 1.27 17.33
CA PHE A 441 8.15 1.29 17.24
C PHE A 441 7.64 2.52 16.51
N THR A 442 8.26 3.68 16.72
CA THR A 442 7.88 4.89 15.97
C THR A 442 8.08 4.68 14.46
N SER A 443 9.22 4.15 14.07
CA SER A 443 9.50 3.88 12.64
C SER A 443 8.54 2.87 12.04
N ILE A 444 8.33 1.73 12.70
CA ILE A 444 7.38 0.69 12.29
C ILE A 444 5.96 1.25 12.18
N THR A 445 5.53 2.02 13.17
CA THR A 445 4.19 2.59 13.25
C THR A 445 3.90 3.51 12.07
N PHE A 446 4.79 4.45 11.79
CA PHE A 446 4.57 5.40 10.70
C PHE A 446 4.69 4.75 9.31
N ASP A 447 5.54 3.71 9.15
CA ASP A 447 5.55 2.90 7.94
C ASP A 447 4.26 2.08 7.80
N SER A 448 3.71 1.58 8.92
CA SER A 448 2.46 0.78 8.92
C SER A 448 1.23 1.57 8.46
N GLY A 449 1.19 2.87 8.72
CA GLY A 449 0.10 3.74 8.26
C GLY A 449 -0.01 3.72 6.73
N GLY A 450 1.12 3.89 6.04
CA GLY A 450 1.15 3.80 4.59
C GLY A 450 0.83 2.40 4.06
N VAL A 451 1.30 1.36 4.74
CA VAL A 451 1.05 -0.03 4.32
C VAL A 451 -0.40 -0.46 4.53
N ALA A 452 -1.09 0.07 5.54
CA ALA A 452 -2.49 -0.29 5.84
C ALA A 452 -3.50 0.32 4.87
N SER A 453 -3.14 1.39 4.18
CA SER A 453 -3.97 2.06 3.18
C SER A 453 -3.77 1.49 1.76
N GLY A 454 -3.71 0.18 1.64
CA GLY A 454 -3.44 -0.54 0.39
C GLY A 454 -4.54 -0.46 -0.67
N PRO A 455 -4.40 -1.24 -1.78
CA PRO A 455 -5.25 -1.16 -2.97
C PRO A 455 -6.74 -1.21 -2.71
N MET A 456 -7.18 -2.05 -1.78
CA MET A 456 -8.61 -2.20 -1.48
C MET A 456 -9.22 -0.94 -0.86
N THR A 457 -8.43 -0.11 -0.20
CA THR A 457 -8.90 1.15 0.38
C THR A 457 -9.23 2.17 -0.71
N ALA A 458 -8.36 2.33 -1.69
CA ALA A 458 -8.58 3.26 -2.81
C ALA A 458 -9.61 2.74 -3.84
N THR A 459 -9.66 1.41 -4.06
CA THR A 459 -10.47 0.81 -5.12
C THR A 459 -11.89 0.43 -4.70
N PHE A 460 -12.13 0.26 -3.39
CA PHE A 460 -13.45 -0.12 -2.88
C PHE A 460 -13.98 0.82 -1.78
N LEU A 461 -13.18 1.09 -0.73
CA LEU A 461 -13.67 1.88 0.40
C LEU A 461 -13.89 3.34 0.05
N LEU A 462 -13.00 3.94 -0.72
CA LEU A 462 -13.17 5.33 -1.15
C LEU A 462 -14.39 5.46 -2.08
N PRO A 463 -14.58 4.66 -3.15
CA PRO A 463 -15.81 4.65 -3.93
C PRO A 463 -17.08 4.39 -3.11
N PHE A 464 -17.03 3.49 -2.14
CA PHE A 464 -18.13 3.23 -1.22
C PHE A 464 -18.52 4.49 -0.42
N ALA A 465 -17.54 5.20 0.11
CA ALA A 465 -17.77 6.46 0.82
C ALA A 465 -18.27 7.57 -0.12
N MET A 466 -17.75 7.62 -1.35
CA MET A 466 -18.18 8.59 -2.36
C MET A 466 -19.64 8.38 -2.75
N GLY A 467 -20.05 7.13 -2.99
CA GLY A 467 -21.44 6.79 -3.28
C GLY A 467 -22.39 7.11 -2.11
N ALA A 468 -21.96 6.82 -0.88
CA ALA A 468 -22.73 7.16 0.30
C ALA A 468 -22.88 8.68 0.48
N CYS A 469 -21.81 9.44 0.29
CA CYS A 469 -21.80 10.89 0.39
C CYS A 469 -22.69 11.54 -0.67
N ASP A 470 -22.61 11.07 -1.92
CA ASP A 470 -23.43 11.58 -3.03
C ASP A 470 -24.93 11.35 -2.78
N ALA A 471 -25.31 10.14 -2.32
CA ALA A 471 -26.69 9.81 -1.99
C ALA A 471 -27.28 10.65 -0.83
N LEU A 472 -26.43 11.08 0.10
CA LEU A 472 -26.80 11.96 1.22
C LEU A 472 -26.82 13.44 0.83
N GLY A 473 -26.44 13.78 -0.42
CA GLY A 473 -26.35 15.17 -0.90
C GLY A 473 -25.17 15.94 -0.30
N GLY A 474 -24.15 15.25 0.22
CA GLY A 474 -22.91 15.82 0.73
C GLY A 474 -21.94 16.23 -0.38
N ASN A 475 -20.91 16.97 -0.02
CA ASN A 475 -19.83 17.30 -0.95
C ASN A 475 -18.78 16.16 -0.96
N VAL A 476 -18.75 15.39 -2.06
CA VAL A 476 -17.87 14.24 -2.20
C VAL A 476 -16.40 14.61 -1.96
N VAL A 477 -15.94 15.77 -2.43
CA VAL A 477 -14.54 16.22 -2.29
C VAL A 477 -14.15 16.50 -0.84
N THR A 478 -15.04 17.14 -0.08
CA THR A 478 -14.77 17.50 1.33
C THR A 478 -15.15 16.38 2.30
N ASP A 479 -16.19 15.58 2.00
CA ASP A 479 -16.80 14.70 2.99
C ASP A 479 -16.52 13.21 2.74
N ALA A 480 -16.32 12.78 1.48
CA ALA A 480 -15.96 11.39 1.17
C ALA A 480 -14.45 11.16 1.07
N PHE A 481 -13.71 12.02 0.34
CA PHE A 481 -12.25 11.93 0.34
C PHE A 481 -11.71 12.09 1.76
N GLY A 482 -10.56 11.50 2.05
CA GLY A 482 -9.96 11.43 3.39
C GLY A 482 -10.16 10.08 4.07
N VAL A 483 -10.88 9.15 3.45
CA VAL A 483 -11.01 7.78 3.95
C VAL A 483 -9.65 7.10 3.99
N VAL A 484 -8.84 7.24 2.94
CA VAL A 484 -7.49 6.64 2.86
C VAL A 484 -6.58 7.25 3.92
N ALA A 485 -6.65 8.57 4.11
CA ALA A 485 -5.91 9.28 5.15
C ALA A 485 -6.26 8.80 6.57
N MET A 486 -7.53 8.59 6.84
CA MET A 486 -7.99 8.11 8.14
C MET A 486 -7.57 6.67 8.37
N VAL A 487 -7.61 5.81 7.34
CA VAL A 487 -7.09 4.44 7.38
C VAL A 487 -5.58 4.43 7.61
N ALA A 488 -4.82 5.34 7.00
CA ALA A 488 -3.38 5.47 7.23
C ALA A 488 -3.03 6.00 8.62
N MET A 489 -3.84 6.90 9.18
CA MET A 489 -3.59 7.54 10.48
C MET A 489 -3.85 6.61 11.68
N THR A 490 -4.92 5.84 11.66
CA THR A 490 -5.35 5.10 12.86
C THR A 490 -4.36 4.02 13.30
N PRO A 491 -3.71 3.26 12.40
CA PRO A 491 -2.61 2.36 12.76
C PRO A 491 -1.47 3.05 13.50
N LEU A 492 -1.23 4.34 13.22
CA LEU A 492 -0.19 5.11 13.92
C LEU A 492 -0.44 5.16 15.43
N VAL A 493 -1.67 5.21 15.85
CA VAL A 493 -2.06 5.21 17.26
C VAL A 493 -2.09 3.79 17.82
N THR A 494 -2.74 2.84 17.13
CA THR A 494 -2.96 1.48 17.66
C THR A 494 -1.65 0.70 17.83
N ILE A 495 -0.70 0.80 16.90
CA ILE A 495 0.60 0.14 17.01
C ILE A 495 1.46 0.77 18.10
N GLN A 496 1.39 2.10 18.28
CA GLN A 496 2.12 2.72 19.38
C GLN A 496 1.56 2.34 20.76
N LEU A 497 0.24 2.16 20.90
CA LEU A 497 -0.37 1.61 22.09
C LEU A 497 0.09 0.17 22.36
N LEU A 498 0.25 -0.64 21.32
CA LEU A 498 0.88 -1.96 21.42
C LEU A 498 2.33 -1.83 21.89
N GLY A 499 3.10 -0.87 21.38
CA GLY A 499 4.47 -0.55 21.81
C GLY A 499 4.58 -0.13 23.28
N VAL A 500 3.64 0.67 23.77
CA VAL A 500 3.56 1.03 25.20
C VAL A 500 3.31 -0.21 26.06
N SER A 501 2.38 -1.06 25.65
CA SER A 501 2.06 -2.31 26.34
C SER A 501 3.28 -3.25 26.38
N TYR A 502 4.00 -3.37 25.28
CA TYR A 502 5.24 -4.13 25.16
C TYR A 502 6.32 -3.60 26.13
N LYS A 503 6.56 -2.26 26.14
CA LYS A 503 7.52 -1.64 27.06
C LYS A 503 7.19 -1.89 28.54
N ARG A 504 5.91 -1.86 28.89
CA ARG A 504 5.45 -2.17 30.26
C ARG A 504 5.68 -3.64 30.63
N ARG A 505 5.48 -4.55 29.68
CA ARG A 505 5.69 -5.99 29.88
C ARG A 505 7.18 -6.32 30.12
N ILE A 506 8.09 -5.76 29.32
CA ILE A 506 9.55 -5.92 29.52
C ILE A 506 9.98 -5.43 30.89
N LYS A 507 9.50 -4.24 31.32
CA LYS A 507 9.83 -3.70 32.64
C LYS A 507 9.35 -4.58 33.80
N ARG A 508 8.29 -5.36 33.61
CA ARG A 508 7.77 -6.29 34.62
C ARG A 508 8.54 -7.62 34.67
N THR A 509 9.09 -8.05 33.52
CA THR A 509 9.80 -9.34 33.40
C THR A 509 11.29 -9.20 33.72
N ALA A 510 11.89 -8.04 33.53
CA ALA A 510 13.31 -7.79 33.81
C ALA A 510 13.72 -8.00 35.30
N PRO A 511 12.93 -7.61 36.30
CA PRO A 511 13.32 -7.85 37.70
C PRO A 511 13.32 -9.34 38.10
N VAL A 512 12.46 -10.16 37.45
CA VAL A 512 12.39 -11.60 37.78
C VAL A 512 13.61 -12.34 37.22
N ALA A 513 14.05 -12.01 36.02
CA ALA A 513 15.23 -12.66 35.39
C ALA A 513 16.55 -12.30 36.11
N VAL A 514 16.68 -11.10 36.66
CA VAL A 514 17.85 -10.70 37.43
C VAL A 514 17.86 -11.42 38.77
N ALA A 515 16.71 -11.56 39.44
CA ALA A 515 16.60 -12.29 40.70
C ALA A 515 16.91 -13.80 40.53
N GLU A 516 16.44 -14.45 39.45
CA GLU A 516 16.77 -15.84 39.17
C GLU A 516 18.26 -16.05 38.83
N VAL A 517 18.92 -15.10 38.17
CA VAL A 517 20.37 -15.18 37.89
C VAL A 517 21.20 -14.94 39.13
N GLU A 518 20.82 -14.00 40.02
CA GLU A 518 21.49 -13.79 41.31
C GLU A 518 21.31 -15.02 42.21
N GLU A 519 20.13 -15.63 42.26
CA GLU A 519 19.87 -16.86 43.04
C GLU A 519 20.68 -18.06 42.55
N ILE A 520 20.90 -18.18 41.22
CA ILE A 520 21.75 -19.23 40.63
C ILE A 520 23.24 -18.97 40.92
N ILE A 521 23.69 -17.73 40.98
CA ILE A 521 25.07 -17.37 41.30
C ILE A 521 25.37 -17.57 42.79
N GLU A 522 24.39 -17.37 43.70
CA GLU A 522 24.57 -17.69 45.13
C GLU A 522 24.56 -19.18 45.45
N LEU A 523 23.97 -20.01 44.58
CA LEU A 523 23.92 -21.48 44.72
C LEU A 523 25.10 -22.23 44.03
N ALA A 524 25.96 -21.55 43.27
CA ALA A 524 27.14 -22.07 42.59
C ALA A 524 28.45 -21.67 43.29
#